data_35b759f95993042039bbd26855468c37
#
_entry.id   35b759f95993042039bbd26855468c37
#
_cell.length_a   1.000
_cell.length_b   1.000
_cell.length_c   1.000
_cell.angle_alpha   90.00
_cell.angle_beta   90.00
_cell.angle_gamma   90.00
#
_symmetry.space_group_name_H-M   'P 1'
#
loop_
_entity.id
_entity.type
_entity.pdbx_description
1 polymer ?
#
loop_
_entity_poly.entity_id
_entity_poly.type
_entity_poly.pdbx_seq_one_letter_code
_entity_poly.pdbx_strand_id
1 'polypeptide(L)'
;GGVCFDLAAKSAAVGGTQLPFTKSEYAICEFLALHAGQTFGKEQIYEAVFGYDGTADDTAITQHIKNIRAKLRTAGLASPETVLKTVWGVGYLWNAADA
;
A
#
# COMPACT_ATOMS: atom_id res chain seq x y z
N GLY A 1 -2.27 -14.63 -10.03
CA GLY A 1 -1.25 -14.12 -9.23
C GLY A 1 -1.34 -12.66 -8.92
N GLY A 2 -1.40 -12.36 -7.70
CA GLY A 2 -1.38 -11.01 -7.22
C GLY A 2 -0.21 -10.77 -6.30
N VAL A 3 -0.41 -9.94 -5.31
CA VAL A 3 0.61 -9.60 -4.34
C VAL A 3 0.53 -10.59 -3.18
N CYS A 4 1.66 -11.19 -2.84
CA CYS A 4 1.78 -12.11 -1.71
C CYS A 4 2.57 -11.43 -0.60
N PHE A 5 2.06 -11.54 0.63
CA PHE A 5 2.69 -10.94 1.81
C PHE A 5 3.28 -12.01 2.71
N ASP A 6 4.46 -11.74 3.24
CA ASP A 6 5.05 -12.52 4.33
C ASP A 6 5.04 -11.62 5.58
N LEU A 7 4.06 -11.83 6.44
CA LEU A 7 3.86 -10.95 7.59
C LEU A 7 4.99 -11.08 8.61
N ALA A 8 5.57 -12.27 8.74
CA ALA A 8 6.67 -12.48 9.67
C ALA A 8 7.94 -11.79 9.21
N ALA A 9 8.24 -11.88 7.91
CA ALA A 9 9.43 -11.26 7.33
C ALA A 9 9.22 -9.79 6.98
N LYS A 10 7.98 -9.31 7.02
CA LYS A 10 7.63 -7.95 6.59
C LYS A 10 8.05 -7.68 5.15
N SER A 11 7.75 -8.63 4.28
CA SER A 11 8.08 -8.53 2.85
C SER A 11 6.90 -8.90 1.97
N ALA A 12 6.97 -8.50 0.72
CA ALA A 12 5.93 -8.78 -0.27
C ALA A 12 6.55 -9.14 -1.61
N ALA A 13 5.82 -9.87 -2.43
CA ALA A 13 6.28 -10.32 -3.73
C ALA A 13 5.15 -10.36 -4.74
N VAL A 14 5.50 -10.25 -6.01
CA VAL A 14 4.60 -10.43 -7.15
C VAL A 14 5.20 -11.51 -8.04
N GLY A 15 4.46 -12.62 -8.24
CA GLY A 15 4.92 -13.70 -9.11
C GLY A 15 6.30 -14.25 -8.76
N GLY A 16 6.61 -14.32 -7.47
CA GLY A 16 7.92 -14.77 -7.00
C GLY A 16 8.99 -13.69 -6.97
N THR A 17 8.74 -12.52 -7.51
CA THR A 17 9.67 -11.39 -7.48
C THR A 17 9.43 -10.58 -6.22
N GLN A 18 10.43 -10.54 -5.34
CA GLN A 18 10.32 -9.76 -4.11
C GLN A 18 10.32 -8.27 -4.42
N LEU A 19 9.39 -7.55 -3.76
CA LEU A 19 9.24 -6.11 -3.94
C LEU A 19 10.26 -5.36 -3.09
N PRO A 20 10.98 -4.39 -3.66
CA PRO A 20 11.98 -3.61 -2.91
C PRO A 20 11.30 -2.47 -2.14
N PHE A 21 10.32 -2.81 -1.32
CA PHE A 21 9.62 -1.81 -0.51
C PHE A 21 10.51 -1.30 0.60
N THR A 22 10.40 -0.01 0.88
CA THR A 22 10.92 0.54 2.13
C THR A 22 10.02 0.05 3.27
N LYS A 23 10.50 0.22 4.49
CA LYS A 23 9.73 -0.15 5.69
C LYS A 23 8.38 0.55 5.72
N SER A 24 8.35 1.83 5.37
CA SER A 24 7.11 2.60 5.33
C SER A 24 6.15 2.11 4.24
N GLU A 25 6.68 1.83 3.06
CA GLU A 25 5.89 1.31 1.95
C GLU A 25 5.26 -0.02 2.28
N TYR A 26 6.05 -0.92 2.86
CA TYR A 26 5.52 -2.22 3.27
C TYR A 26 4.42 -2.06 4.32
N ALA A 27 4.64 -1.22 5.32
CA ALA A 27 3.67 -1.02 6.41
C ALA A 27 2.34 -0.48 5.89
N ILE A 28 2.37 0.43 4.92
CA ILE A 28 1.17 0.96 4.28
C ILE A 28 0.43 -0.16 3.54
N CYS A 29 1.13 -0.96 2.75
CA CYS A 29 0.53 -2.05 2.00
C CYS A 29 -0.07 -3.10 2.93
N GLU A 30 0.65 -3.49 3.98
CA GLU A 30 0.16 -4.46 4.95
C GLU A 30 -1.13 -3.96 5.62
N PHE A 31 -1.13 -2.72 6.07
CA PHE A 31 -2.31 -2.14 6.72
C PHE A 31 -3.52 -2.17 5.78
N LEU A 32 -3.36 -1.70 4.56
CA LEU A 32 -4.46 -1.65 3.60
C LEU A 32 -4.92 -3.05 3.18
N ALA A 33 -3.99 -3.98 3.00
CA ALA A 33 -4.32 -5.35 2.60
C ALA A 33 -5.02 -6.13 3.70
N LEU A 34 -4.64 -5.93 4.96
CA LEU A 34 -5.32 -6.55 6.10
C LEU A 34 -6.75 -6.04 6.26
N HIS A 35 -7.04 -4.87 5.72
CA HIS A 35 -8.37 -4.25 5.73
C HIS A 35 -8.90 -4.10 4.30
N ALA A 36 -8.66 -5.09 3.46
CA ALA A 36 -9.03 -5.05 2.05
C ALA A 36 -10.51 -4.72 1.86
N GLY A 37 -10.78 -3.87 0.88
CA GLY A 37 -12.13 -3.42 0.59
C GLY A 37 -12.58 -2.20 1.38
N GLN A 38 -11.83 -1.81 2.40
CA GLN A 38 -12.15 -0.62 3.19
C GLN A 38 -11.31 0.57 2.72
N THR A 39 -11.94 1.72 2.56
CA THR A 39 -11.26 2.96 2.15
C THR A 39 -10.76 3.71 3.36
N PHE A 40 -9.51 4.16 3.28
CA PHE A 40 -8.89 4.96 4.33
C PHE A 40 -8.37 6.26 3.76
N GLY A 41 -8.63 7.37 4.44
CA GLY A 41 -8.05 8.66 4.09
C GLY A 41 -6.57 8.71 4.42
N LYS A 42 -5.86 9.69 3.86
CA LYS A 42 -4.41 9.85 4.09
C LYS A 42 -4.09 9.96 5.58
N GLU A 43 -4.88 10.74 6.32
CA GLU A 43 -4.67 10.91 7.76
C GLU A 43 -4.82 9.60 8.51
N GLN A 44 -5.83 8.81 8.16
CA GLN A 44 -6.07 7.51 8.78
C GLN A 44 -4.90 6.56 8.53
N ILE A 45 -4.40 6.53 7.29
CA ILE A 45 -3.25 5.70 6.93
C ILE A 45 -2.02 6.15 7.72
N TYR A 46 -1.78 7.47 7.77
CA TYR A 46 -0.63 7.99 8.50
C TYR A 46 -0.67 7.60 9.97
N GLU A 47 -1.80 7.79 10.63
CA GLU A 47 -1.95 7.45 12.05
C GLU A 47 -1.76 5.95 12.29
N ALA A 48 -2.34 5.11 11.43
CA ALA A 48 -2.27 3.66 11.58
C ALA A 48 -0.85 3.14 11.44
N VAL A 49 -0.07 3.74 10.54
CA VAL A 49 1.26 3.23 10.17
C VAL A 49 2.37 3.90 10.98
N PHE A 50 2.28 5.20 11.19
CA PHE A 50 3.35 5.99 11.82
C PHE A 50 3.03 6.46 13.23
N GLY A 51 1.79 6.31 13.67
CA GLY A 51 1.36 6.76 14.98
C GLY A 51 0.96 8.23 14.98
N TYR A 52 0.45 8.67 16.12
CA TYR A 52 -0.10 10.01 16.28
C TYR A 52 0.92 10.86 17.02
N ASP A 53 1.74 11.61 16.31
CA ASP A 53 2.80 12.43 16.90
C ASP A 53 2.56 13.94 16.78
N GLY A 54 1.43 14.34 16.19
CA GLY A 54 1.08 15.75 16.07
C GLY A 54 1.84 16.53 15.01
N THR A 55 2.81 15.92 14.37
CA THR A 55 3.59 16.54 13.29
C THR A 55 3.30 15.92 11.95
N ALA A 56 2.23 15.15 11.88
CA ALA A 56 1.89 14.33 10.72
C ALA A 56 1.73 15.18 9.47
N ASP A 57 2.55 14.87 8.47
CA ASP A 57 2.40 15.39 7.12
C ASP A 57 1.84 14.29 6.26
N ASP A 58 0.51 14.28 6.09
CA ASP A 58 -0.17 13.24 5.34
C ASP A 58 0.11 13.33 3.83
N THR A 59 0.75 14.39 3.36
CA THR A 59 1.14 14.48 1.95
C THR A 59 2.19 13.44 1.59
N ALA A 60 2.97 12.97 2.57
CA ALA A 60 3.92 11.89 2.37
C ALA A 60 3.23 10.60 1.93
N ILE A 61 1.99 10.37 2.35
CA ILE A 61 1.23 9.19 1.95
C ILE A 61 1.05 9.15 0.44
N THR A 62 0.70 10.27 -0.18
CA THR A 62 0.55 10.34 -1.64
C THR A 62 1.84 9.91 -2.35
N GLN A 63 2.99 10.36 -1.86
CA GLN A 63 4.27 9.98 -2.45
C GLN A 63 4.56 8.51 -2.25
N HIS A 64 4.29 7.97 -1.07
CA HIS A 64 4.47 6.54 -0.81
C HIS A 64 3.59 5.69 -1.73
N ILE A 65 2.32 6.08 -1.92
CA ILE A 65 1.40 5.35 -2.81
C ILE A 65 1.95 5.34 -4.23
N LYS A 66 2.45 6.47 -4.72
CA LYS A 66 3.04 6.56 -6.05
C LYS A 66 4.23 5.62 -6.20
N ASN A 67 5.11 5.60 -5.20
CA ASN A 67 6.30 4.74 -5.21
C ASN A 67 5.93 3.26 -5.14
N ILE A 68 4.94 2.91 -4.31
CA ILE A 68 4.43 1.55 -4.20
C ILE A 68 3.92 1.06 -5.55
N ARG A 69 3.08 1.85 -6.21
CA ARG A 69 2.53 1.49 -7.51
C ARG A 69 3.61 1.29 -8.56
N ALA A 70 4.64 2.14 -8.56
CA ALA A 70 5.75 2.01 -9.50
C ALA A 70 6.51 0.69 -9.27
N LYS A 71 6.73 0.31 -8.02
CA LYS A 71 7.42 -0.95 -7.68
C LYS A 71 6.58 -2.17 -8.04
N LEU A 72 5.27 -2.11 -7.82
CA LEU A 72 4.36 -3.17 -8.23
C LEU A 72 4.39 -3.37 -9.75
N ARG A 73 4.37 -2.27 -10.51
CA ARG A 73 4.44 -2.35 -11.97
C ARG A 73 5.75 -2.94 -12.44
N THR A 74 6.87 -2.53 -11.86
CA THR A 74 8.19 -3.04 -12.20
C THR A 74 8.30 -4.54 -11.92
N ALA A 75 7.63 -5.01 -10.88
CA ALA A 75 7.62 -6.43 -10.52
C ALA A 75 6.69 -7.28 -11.40
N GLY A 76 5.95 -6.67 -12.30
CA GLY A 76 5.12 -7.39 -13.26
C GLY A 76 3.61 -7.29 -13.05
N LEU A 77 3.15 -6.51 -12.07
CA LEU A 77 1.72 -6.30 -11.87
C LEU A 77 1.20 -5.33 -12.94
N ALA A 78 0.27 -5.80 -13.78
CA ALA A 78 -0.14 -5.05 -14.96
C ALA A 78 -0.90 -3.76 -14.63
N SER A 79 -1.71 -3.79 -13.58
CA SER A 79 -2.57 -2.66 -13.21
C SER A 79 -2.50 -2.37 -11.72
N PRO A 80 -1.37 -1.79 -11.24
CA PRO A 80 -1.24 -1.48 -9.81
C PRO A 80 -2.35 -0.58 -9.28
N GLU A 81 -2.91 0.28 -10.13
CA GLU A 81 -3.97 1.22 -9.77
C GLU A 81 -5.30 0.54 -9.46
N THR A 82 -5.51 -0.69 -9.93
CA THR A 82 -6.72 -1.43 -9.59
C THR A 82 -6.55 -2.23 -8.31
N VAL A 83 -5.33 -2.57 -7.96
CA VAL A 83 -5.00 -3.28 -6.72
C VAL A 83 -4.93 -2.30 -5.55
N LEU A 84 -4.13 -1.27 -5.68
CA LEU A 84 -4.05 -0.17 -4.73
C LEU A 84 -4.81 1.01 -5.35
N LYS A 85 -6.08 1.08 -5.03
CA LYS A 85 -7.04 1.94 -5.71
C LYS A 85 -7.16 3.29 -5.03
N THR A 86 -7.21 4.36 -5.83
CA THR A 86 -7.59 5.69 -5.34
C THR A 86 -9.10 5.81 -5.33
N VAL A 87 -9.64 6.23 -4.20
CA VAL A 87 -11.05 6.62 -4.09
C VAL A 87 -11.06 8.14 -4.03
N TRP A 88 -11.40 8.77 -5.15
CA TRP A 88 -11.28 10.21 -5.32
C TRP A 88 -12.09 10.96 -4.26
N GLY A 89 -11.44 11.92 -3.62
CA GLY A 89 -12.04 12.72 -2.57
C GLY A 89 -12.09 12.04 -1.21
N VAL A 90 -11.66 10.78 -1.09
CA VAL A 90 -11.71 10.02 0.16
C VAL A 90 -10.33 9.50 0.56
N GLY A 91 -9.69 8.68 -0.29
CA GLY A 91 -8.40 8.10 0.05
C GLY A 91 -8.07 6.89 -0.81
N TYR A 92 -7.63 5.82 -0.16
CA TYR A 92 -7.14 4.63 -0.85
C TYR A 92 -7.74 3.35 -0.27
N LEU A 93 -7.83 2.32 -1.11
CA LEU A 93 -8.24 1.01 -0.65
C LEU A 93 -7.43 -0.08 -1.37
N TRP A 94 -7.29 -1.21 -0.70
CA TRP A 94 -6.70 -2.41 -1.29
C TRP A 94 -7.82 -3.29 -1.83
N ASN A 95 -7.76 -3.55 -3.14
CA ASN A 95 -8.77 -4.36 -3.82
C ASN A 95 -8.28 -5.80 -3.90
N ALA A 96 -8.72 -6.64 -2.97
CA ALA A 96 -8.28 -8.03 -2.89
C ALA A 96 -8.69 -8.84 -4.13
N ALA A 97 -9.78 -8.46 -4.79
CA ALA A 97 -10.24 -9.18 -5.98
C ALA A 97 -9.26 -9.06 -7.16
N ASP A 98 -8.47 -7.97 -7.20
CA ASP A 98 -7.50 -7.72 -8.26
C ASP A 98 -6.05 -7.98 -7.82
N ALA A 99 -5.86 -8.29 -6.56
CA ALA A 99 -4.52 -8.52 -6.01
C ALA A 99 -3.96 -9.90 -6.28
#